data_cad6acdf6d1c5cbaa584731c8cf7c3c8
#
_entry.id   cad6acdf6d1c5cbaa584731c8cf7c3c8
#
_cell.length_a   1.000
_cell.length_b   1.000
_cell.length_c   1.000
_cell.angle_alpha   90.00
_cell.angle_beta   90.00
_cell.angle_gamma   90.00
#
_symmetry.space_group_name_H-M   'P 1'
#
loop_
_entity.id
_entity.type
_entity.pdbx_description
1 polymer ?
#
loop_
_entity_poly.entity_id
_entity_poly.type
_entity_poly.pdbx_seq_one_letter_code
_entity_poly.pdbx_strand_id
1 'polypeptide(L)'
;QTEHKEDMLRCAERWRELLLEAGCQRTEIMPSNGNPFVYAEYKCGLDDSPTVLVYSHYDVMPVEPLELWHSNPWEPSIRDGRLYARGADDDKGQAMIQVKAFEYLVHEGLMKCNVKFIFEGEEEIGSPSLESFITDHRDLLKADIILVSDTSMIGKETPSITTGLRGLAYWQIEVTGPNRD
;
A
#
# COMPACT_ATOMS: atom_id res chain seq x y z
N GLN A 1 0.65 6.52 -14.89
CA GLN A 1 0.27 6.84 -16.28
C GLN A 1 -0.58 8.10 -16.30
N THR A 2 -0.29 9.05 -17.19
CA THR A 2 -0.95 10.37 -17.24
C THR A 2 -2.46 10.29 -17.48
N GLU A 3 -2.92 9.27 -18.17
CA GLU A 3 -4.33 9.02 -18.50
C GLU A 3 -5.20 8.62 -17.29
N HIS A 4 -4.60 8.14 -16.20
CA HIS A 4 -5.30 7.66 -15.01
C HIS A 4 -5.12 8.54 -13.77
N LYS A 5 -4.69 9.79 -13.95
CA LYS A 5 -4.47 10.71 -12.81
C LYS A 5 -5.73 10.95 -11.98
N GLU A 6 -6.88 11.04 -12.62
CA GLU A 6 -8.16 11.21 -11.92
C GLU A 6 -8.55 9.97 -11.12
N ASP A 7 -8.26 8.78 -11.67
CA ASP A 7 -8.51 7.51 -10.98
C ASP A 7 -7.59 7.35 -9.76
N MET A 8 -6.32 7.76 -9.90
CA MET A 8 -5.36 7.77 -8.80
C MET A 8 -5.83 8.71 -7.69
N LEU A 9 -6.27 9.92 -8.03
CA LEU A 9 -6.79 10.87 -7.06
C LEU A 9 -8.06 10.34 -6.37
N ARG A 10 -9.01 9.76 -7.12
CA ARG A 10 -10.20 9.12 -6.54
C ARG A 10 -9.85 7.97 -5.59
N CYS A 11 -8.83 7.19 -5.94
CA CYS A 11 -8.35 6.12 -5.07
C CYS A 11 -7.75 6.68 -3.77
N ALA A 12 -6.91 7.71 -3.86
CA ALA A 12 -6.35 8.40 -2.69
C ALA A 12 -7.46 9.01 -1.80
N GLU A 13 -8.46 9.67 -2.40
CA GLU A 13 -9.62 10.19 -1.66
C GLU A 13 -10.38 9.07 -0.94
N ARG A 14 -10.59 7.93 -1.60
CA ARG A 14 -11.28 6.80 -0.96
C ARG A 14 -10.49 6.24 0.21
N TRP A 15 -9.16 6.12 0.12
CA TRP A 15 -8.33 5.72 1.24
C TRP A 15 -8.38 6.73 2.39
N ARG A 16 -8.35 8.03 2.10
CA ARG A 16 -8.50 9.08 3.11
C ARG A 16 -9.82 8.95 3.87
N GLU A 17 -10.94 8.72 3.16
CA GLU A 17 -12.26 8.49 3.76
C GLU A 17 -12.28 7.24 4.63
N LEU A 18 -11.77 6.11 4.12
CA LEU A 18 -11.73 4.84 4.86
C LEU A 18 -10.93 4.96 6.17
N LEU A 19 -9.80 5.67 6.15
CA LEU A 19 -8.99 5.92 7.34
C LEU A 19 -9.71 6.81 8.35
N LEU A 20 -10.46 7.81 7.88
CA LEU A 20 -11.31 8.63 8.74
C LEU A 20 -12.46 7.82 9.35
N GLU A 21 -13.16 7.04 8.54
CA GLU A 21 -14.24 6.11 8.99
C GLU A 21 -13.72 5.10 10.02
N ALA A 22 -12.49 4.61 9.84
CA ALA A 22 -11.84 3.68 10.77
C ALA A 22 -11.44 4.30 12.12
N GLY A 23 -11.50 5.63 12.25
CA GLY A 23 -11.26 6.32 13.51
C GLY A 23 -9.97 7.14 13.58
N CYS A 24 -9.25 7.34 12.47
CA CYS A 24 -8.14 8.30 12.44
C CYS A 24 -8.65 9.71 12.73
N GLN A 25 -7.93 10.45 13.57
CA GLN A 25 -8.31 11.79 14.01
C GLN A 25 -7.88 12.88 13.01
N ARG A 26 -6.92 12.58 12.16
CA ARG A 26 -6.42 13.44 11.09
C ARG A 26 -6.20 12.60 9.84
N THR A 27 -6.69 13.06 8.69
CA THR A 27 -6.48 12.43 7.39
C THR A 27 -6.25 13.50 6.34
N GLU A 28 -5.23 13.35 5.51
CA GLU A 28 -4.85 14.34 4.50
C GLU A 28 -4.40 13.64 3.21
N ILE A 29 -4.67 14.31 2.08
CA ILE A 29 -4.03 14.02 0.81
C ILE A 29 -2.89 15.02 0.64
N MET A 30 -1.67 14.54 0.66
CA MET A 30 -0.48 15.36 0.63
C MET A 30 0.14 15.32 -0.77
N PRO A 31 0.39 16.48 -1.37
CA PRO A 31 0.98 16.53 -2.71
C PRO A 31 2.41 15.98 -2.72
N SER A 32 2.81 15.44 -3.86
CA SER A 32 4.17 15.04 -4.18
C SER A 32 4.56 15.52 -5.58
N ASN A 33 5.76 15.14 -6.02
CA ASN A 33 6.19 15.39 -7.40
C ASN A 33 5.44 14.53 -8.44
N GLY A 34 4.75 13.49 -7.98
CA GLY A 34 3.96 12.57 -8.79
C GLY A 34 2.53 12.38 -8.27
N ASN A 35 2.16 11.15 -7.93
CA ASN A 35 0.87 10.88 -7.31
C ASN A 35 0.88 11.27 -5.81
N PRO A 36 -0.23 11.77 -5.27
CA PRO A 36 -0.25 12.24 -3.89
C PRO A 36 -0.09 11.10 -2.88
N PHE A 37 0.40 11.43 -1.70
CA PHE A 37 0.38 10.53 -0.55
C PHE A 37 -0.90 10.70 0.25
N VAL A 38 -1.42 9.60 0.79
CA VAL A 38 -2.47 9.64 1.80
C VAL A 38 -1.82 9.50 3.16
N TYR A 39 -1.99 10.50 4.02
CA TYR A 39 -1.53 10.48 5.40
C TYR A 39 -2.72 10.40 6.34
N ALA A 40 -2.58 9.61 7.40
CA ALA A 40 -3.53 9.61 8.50
C ALA A 40 -2.84 9.40 9.84
N GLU A 41 -3.47 9.89 10.92
CA GLU A 41 -2.92 9.82 12.27
C GLU A 41 -4.02 9.50 13.29
N TYR A 42 -3.66 8.63 14.22
CA TYR A 42 -4.40 8.34 15.44
C TYR A 42 -3.49 8.43 16.65
N LYS A 43 -3.92 9.16 17.70
CA LYS A 43 -3.25 9.24 19.00
C LYS A 43 -4.08 8.50 20.04
N CYS A 44 -3.50 7.50 20.67
CA CYS A 44 -4.20 6.68 21.67
C CYS A 44 -4.44 7.43 23.01
N GLY A 45 -3.80 8.58 23.21
CA GLY A 45 -3.98 9.40 24.42
C GLY A 45 -3.27 8.86 25.67
N LEU A 46 -2.41 7.87 25.52
CA LEU A 46 -1.59 7.34 26.62
C LEU A 46 -0.18 7.95 26.55
N ASP A 47 0.36 8.32 27.72
CA ASP A 47 1.72 8.84 27.83
C ASP A 47 2.74 7.76 27.42
N ASP A 48 3.85 8.19 26.81
CA ASP A 48 4.97 7.35 26.38
C ASP A 48 4.58 6.17 25.44
N SER A 49 3.43 6.28 24.76
CA SER A 49 2.99 5.24 23.83
C SER A 49 3.85 5.20 22.58
N PRO A 50 4.27 4.02 22.13
CA PRO A 50 4.98 3.89 20.86
C PRO A 50 4.12 4.31 19.68
N THR A 51 4.76 4.74 18.62
CA THR A 51 4.12 5.10 17.35
C THR A 51 4.46 4.07 16.29
N VAL A 52 3.43 3.50 15.67
CA VAL A 52 3.57 2.61 14.52
C VAL A 52 3.23 3.38 13.25
N LEU A 53 4.12 3.36 12.27
CA LEU A 53 3.87 3.86 10.92
C LEU A 53 3.53 2.67 10.01
N VAL A 54 2.31 2.66 9.49
CA VAL A 54 1.84 1.68 8.51
C VAL A 54 2.09 2.24 7.13
N TYR A 55 2.85 1.52 6.33
CA TYR A 55 3.11 1.85 4.92
C TYR A 55 2.37 0.88 4.01
N SER A 56 1.84 1.40 2.91
CA SER A 56 1.21 0.63 1.85
C SER A 56 1.18 1.46 0.55
N HIS A 57 0.76 0.86 -0.57
CA HIS A 57 0.57 1.58 -1.82
C HIS A 57 -0.84 1.36 -2.41
N TYR A 58 -1.27 2.29 -3.25
CA TYR A 58 -2.59 2.23 -3.86
C TYR A 58 -2.57 2.22 -5.39
N ASP A 59 -1.41 2.37 -6.00
CA ASP A 59 -1.24 2.12 -7.43
C ASP A 59 -1.21 0.62 -7.72
N VAL A 60 -1.24 0.27 -8.98
CA VAL A 60 -1.27 -1.12 -9.43
C VAL A 60 -0.56 -1.25 -10.77
N MET A 61 -0.02 -2.44 -11.04
CA MET A 61 0.55 -2.80 -12.33
C MET A 61 -0.51 -2.76 -13.45
N PRO A 62 -0.10 -2.51 -14.69
CA PRO A 62 -0.95 -2.70 -15.87
C PRO A 62 -1.60 -4.09 -15.92
N VAL A 63 -2.66 -4.22 -16.67
CA VAL A 63 -3.45 -5.46 -16.78
C VAL A 63 -3.21 -6.23 -18.09
N GLU A 64 -2.43 -5.68 -18.97
CA GLU A 64 -2.08 -6.30 -20.25
C GLU A 64 -1.18 -7.55 -20.05
N PRO A 65 -1.39 -8.60 -20.83
CA PRO A 65 -2.41 -8.75 -21.86
C PRO A 65 -3.78 -9.19 -21.27
N LEU A 66 -4.84 -8.46 -21.65
CA LEU A 66 -6.21 -8.66 -21.11
C LEU A 66 -6.77 -10.06 -21.38
N GLU A 67 -6.38 -10.69 -22.48
CA GLU A 67 -6.85 -12.03 -22.87
C GLU A 67 -6.40 -13.16 -21.93
N LEU A 68 -5.46 -12.89 -21.04
CA LEU A 68 -5.03 -13.86 -20.03
C LEU A 68 -5.88 -13.81 -18.75
N TRP A 69 -6.73 -12.82 -18.61
CA TRP A 69 -7.61 -12.72 -17.46
C TRP A 69 -8.87 -13.55 -17.64
N HIS A 70 -9.23 -14.34 -16.63
CA HIS A 70 -10.48 -15.12 -16.61
C HIS A 70 -11.74 -14.29 -16.31
N SER A 71 -11.56 -13.04 -15.86
CA SER A 71 -12.63 -12.06 -15.60
C SER A 71 -12.04 -10.66 -15.78
N ASN A 72 -12.90 -9.66 -15.97
CA ASN A 72 -12.44 -8.27 -16.04
C ASN A 72 -11.58 -7.91 -14.82
N PRO A 73 -10.30 -7.53 -14.99
CA PRO A 73 -9.41 -7.23 -13.88
C PRO A 73 -9.81 -6.01 -13.05
N TRP A 74 -10.65 -5.14 -13.59
CA TRP A 74 -11.15 -3.94 -12.92
C TRP A 74 -12.48 -4.16 -12.19
N GLU A 75 -13.10 -5.34 -12.35
CA GLU A 75 -14.35 -5.72 -11.69
C GLU A 75 -14.09 -6.89 -10.75
N PRO A 76 -14.08 -6.65 -9.42
CA PRO A 76 -13.80 -7.70 -8.46
C PRO A 76 -14.77 -8.88 -8.58
N SER A 77 -14.24 -10.09 -8.69
CA SER A 77 -15.05 -11.31 -8.79
C SER A 77 -14.64 -12.33 -7.73
N ILE A 78 -15.62 -12.97 -7.10
CA ILE A 78 -15.38 -14.02 -6.11
C ILE A 78 -15.56 -15.39 -6.79
N ARG A 79 -14.52 -16.21 -6.74
CA ARG A 79 -14.53 -17.59 -7.23
C ARG A 79 -13.85 -18.49 -6.20
N ASP A 80 -14.47 -19.59 -5.86
CA ASP A 80 -13.97 -20.59 -4.90
C ASP A 80 -13.48 -19.96 -3.56
N GLY A 81 -14.21 -18.96 -3.08
CA GLY A 81 -13.90 -18.25 -1.83
C GLY A 81 -12.69 -17.31 -1.92
N ARG A 82 -12.24 -16.96 -3.13
CA ARG A 82 -11.14 -16.02 -3.38
C ARG A 82 -11.63 -14.81 -4.18
N LEU A 83 -11.10 -13.64 -3.86
CA LEU A 83 -11.34 -12.39 -4.58
C LEU A 83 -10.28 -12.22 -5.68
N TYR A 84 -10.75 -11.97 -6.90
CA TYR A 84 -9.89 -11.77 -8.08
C TYR A 84 -10.13 -10.37 -8.66
N ALA A 85 -9.11 -9.54 -8.66
CA ALA A 85 -9.05 -8.25 -9.36
C ALA A 85 -7.60 -7.77 -9.38
N ARG A 86 -7.25 -6.83 -10.24
CA ARG A 86 -5.96 -6.14 -10.18
C ARG A 86 -5.88 -5.32 -8.88
N GLY A 87 -4.78 -5.47 -8.12
CA GLY A 87 -4.58 -4.79 -6.83
C GLY A 87 -5.32 -5.43 -5.64
N ALA A 88 -5.98 -6.59 -5.82
CA ALA A 88 -6.67 -7.27 -4.73
C ALA A 88 -5.70 -7.93 -3.73
N ASP A 89 -4.53 -8.37 -4.20
CA ASP A 89 -3.47 -9.02 -3.41
C ASP A 89 -2.14 -8.25 -3.46
N ASP A 90 -2.14 -7.10 -4.12
CA ASP A 90 -0.98 -6.23 -4.29
C ASP A 90 -1.48 -4.81 -4.58
N ASP A 91 -1.56 -3.95 -3.59
CA ASP A 91 -1.40 -4.13 -2.11
C ASP A 91 -2.71 -3.76 -1.37
N LYS A 92 -3.83 -3.45 -2.10
CA LYS A 92 -5.07 -2.95 -1.49
C LYS A 92 -5.71 -3.93 -0.51
N GLY A 93 -5.51 -5.24 -0.71
CA GLY A 93 -6.00 -6.27 0.21
C GLY A 93 -5.27 -6.20 1.55
N GLN A 94 -3.94 -6.18 1.52
CA GLN A 94 -3.10 -6.08 2.72
C GLN A 94 -3.31 -4.74 3.42
N ALA A 95 -3.37 -3.63 2.69
CA ALA A 95 -3.70 -2.32 3.22
C ALA A 95 -5.05 -2.32 3.96
N MET A 96 -6.08 -2.93 3.34
CA MET A 96 -7.41 -3.04 3.95
C MET A 96 -7.39 -3.88 5.23
N ILE A 97 -6.60 -4.96 5.28
CA ILE A 97 -6.43 -5.77 6.50
C ILE A 97 -5.88 -4.90 7.64
N GLN A 98 -4.86 -4.07 7.36
CA GLN A 98 -4.28 -3.17 8.37
C GLN A 98 -5.30 -2.14 8.85
N VAL A 99 -6.04 -1.53 7.92
CA VAL A 99 -7.09 -0.55 8.27
C VAL A 99 -8.20 -1.20 9.10
N LYS A 100 -8.64 -2.41 8.76
CA LYS A 100 -9.68 -3.12 9.53
C LYS A 100 -9.20 -3.63 10.88
N ALA A 101 -7.96 -4.05 11.00
CA ALA A 101 -7.36 -4.38 12.29
C ALA A 101 -7.28 -3.15 13.20
N PHE A 102 -6.84 -2.00 12.64
CA PHE A 102 -6.81 -0.72 13.34
C PHE A 102 -8.22 -0.30 13.79
N GLU A 103 -9.20 -0.28 12.88
CA GLU A 103 -10.59 0.07 13.14
C GLU A 103 -11.16 -0.77 14.31
N TYR A 104 -10.95 -2.09 14.27
CA TYR A 104 -11.38 -3.00 15.33
C TYR A 104 -10.78 -2.61 16.68
N LEU A 105 -9.46 -2.41 16.74
CA LEU A 105 -8.78 -2.08 18.00
C LEU A 105 -9.21 -0.71 18.56
N VAL A 106 -9.50 0.26 17.70
CA VAL A 106 -10.02 1.57 18.11
C VAL A 106 -11.44 1.46 18.66
N HIS A 107 -12.34 0.78 17.93
CA HIS A 107 -13.74 0.64 18.34
C HIS A 107 -13.91 -0.15 19.63
N GLU A 108 -13.09 -1.17 19.86
CA GLU A 108 -13.10 -1.96 21.10
C GLU A 108 -12.33 -1.30 22.25
N GLY A 109 -11.74 -0.11 22.04
CA GLY A 109 -10.95 0.57 23.07
C GLY A 109 -9.66 -0.18 23.46
N LEU A 110 -9.16 -1.03 22.57
CA LEU A 110 -7.98 -1.88 22.78
C LEU A 110 -6.68 -1.27 22.23
N MET A 111 -6.76 -0.17 21.50
CA MET A 111 -5.59 0.49 20.92
C MET A 111 -4.67 1.08 22.00
N LYS A 112 -3.42 0.65 22.03
CA LYS A 112 -2.42 1.03 23.04
C LYS A 112 -1.20 1.78 22.48
N CYS A 113 -1.20 2.09 21.18
CA CYS A 113 -0.15 2.81 20.50
C CYS A 113 -0.73 3.91 19.61
N ASN A 114 0.10 4.90 19.30
CA ASN A 114 -0.20 5.84 18.25
C ASN A 114 -0.01 5.15 16.90
N VAL A 115 -0.83 5.49 15.92
CA VAL A 115 -0.73 4.91 14.57
C VAL A 115 -0.70 6.04 13.55
N LYS A 116 0.21 5.93 12.62
CA LYS A 116 0.26 6.75 11.41
C LYS A 116 0.13 5.84 10.20
N PHE A 117 -0.54 6.31 9.19
CA PHE A 117 -0.63 5.66 7.88
C PHE A 117 0.01 6.56 6.84
N ILE A 118 0.76 5.96 5.94
CA ILE A 118 1.26 6.59 4.73
C ILE A 118 1.04 5.64 3.56
N PHE A 119 0.20 6.03 2.60
CA PHE A 119 -0.06 5.27 1.40
C PHE A 119 0.41 6.06 0.18
N GLU A 120 1.23 5.44 -0.67
CA GLU A 120 1.74 6.06 -1.89
C GLU A 120 1.05 5.55 -3.16
N GLY A 121 1.24 6.24 -4.26
CA GLY A 121 0.66 5.89 -5.55
C GLY A 121 1.69 5.69 -6.65
N GLU A 122 2.92 5.27 -6.33
CA GLU A 122 4.03 5.12 -7.28
C GLU A 122 4.94 3.91 -6.97
N GLU A 123 4.51 2.98 -6.09
CA GLU A 123 5.32 1.82 -5.67
C GLU A 123 5.70 0.97 -6.88
N GLU A 124 4.75 0.67 -7.74
CA GLU A 124 4.88 -0.19 -8.92
C GLU A 124 5.76 0.40 -10.04
N ILE A 125 6.22 1.63 -9.87
CA ILE A 125 7.20 2.28 -10.76
C ILE A 125 8.49 2.67 -10.02
N GLY A 126 8.71 2.10 -8.82
CA GLY A 126 9.91 2.29 -8.01
C GLY A 126 9.92 3.52 -7.11
N SER A 127 8.74 4.01 -6.72
CA SER A 127 8.55 5.06 -5.70
C SER A 127 9.38 6.35 -5.93
N PRO A 128 9.37 6.94 -7.13
CA PRO A 128 10.28 8.07 -7.45
C PRO A 128 10.08 9.30 -6.56
N SER A 129 8.90 9.49 -5.97
CA SER A 129 8.59 10.61 -5.08
C SER A 129 8.79 10.31 -3.58
N LEU A 130 9.00 9.05 -3.20
CA LEU A 130 9.00 8.62 -1.79
C LEU A 130 10.16 9.21 -0.98
N GLU A 131 11.38 9.18 -1.51
CA GLU A 131 12.56 9.68 -0.81
C GLU A 131 12.45 11.18 -0.48
N SER A 132 12.03 11.99 -1.46
CA SER A 132 11.83 13.42 -1.25
C SER A 132 10.70 13.68 -0.26
N PHE A 133 9.58 12.96 -0.40
CA PHE A 133 8.44 13.09 0.50
C PHE A 133 8.82 12.78 1.96
N ILE A 134 9.54 11.67 2.20
CA ILE A 134 10.00 11.31 3.56
C ILE A 134 10.96 12.36 4.12
N THR A 135 11.86 12.89 3.28
CA THR A 135 12.82 13.91 3.69
C THR A 135 12.12 15.19 4.13
N ASP A 136 11.17 15.65 3.33
CA ASP A 136 10.41 16.89 3.59
C ASP A 136 9.45 16.77 4.79
N HIS A 137 8.99 15.55 5.09
CA HIS A 137 8.02 15.27 6.16
C HIS A 137 8.59 14.43 7.31
N ARG A 138 9.90 14.45 7.49
CA ARG A 138 10.62 13.59 8.45
C ARG A 138 10.06 13.65 9.87
N ASP A 139 9.76 14.83 10.38
CA ASP A 139 9.21 14.99 11.73
C ASP A 139 7.78 14.47 11.83
N LEU A 140 6.97 14.68 10.79
CA LEU A 140 5.61 14.18 10.71
C LEU A 140 5.58 12.65 10.70
N LEU A 141 6.50 12.02 9.97
CA LEU A 141 6.56 10.57 9.77
C LEU A 141 7.36 9.83 10.86
N LYS A 142 7.94 10.54 11.83
CA LYS A 142 8.70 9.91 12.91
C LYS A 142 7.86 8.86 13.63
N ALA A 143 8.40 7.64 13.75
CA ALA A 143 7.77 6.49 14.38
C ALA A 143 8.83 5.60 15.04
N ASP A 144 8.40 4.71 15.94
CA ASP A 144 9.25 3.73 16.61
C ASP A 144 9.31 2.42 15.81
N ILE A 145 8.23 2.10 15.10
CA ILE A 145 8.08 0.87 14.31
C ILE A 145 7.49 1.24 12.96
N ILE A 146 7.99 0.61 11.90
CA ILE A 146 7.40 0.66 10.57
C ILE A 146 6.81 -0.71 10.27
N LEU A 147 5.52 -0.74 9.91
CA LEU A 147 4.81 -1.92 9.49
C LEU A 147 4.54 -1.86 7.97
N VAL A 148 5.13 -2.79 7.24
CA VAL A 148 4.91 -3.01 5.81
C VAL A 148 4.31 -4.39 5.65
N SER A 149 3.13 -4.51 5.08
CA SER A 149 2.43 -5.79 4.90
C SER A 149 2.27 -6.22 3.44
N ASP A 150 2.95 -5.55 2.55
CA ASP A 150 3.03 -5.92 1.13
C ASP A 150 3.86 -7.20 0.96
N THR A 151 3.29 -8.29 1.46
CA THR A 151 3.90 -9.63 1.52
C THR A 151 2.83 -10.71 1.39
N SER A 152 3.26 -11.91 1.03
CA SER A 152 2.39 -13.07 0.94
C SER A 152 2.48 -13.96 2.18
N MET A 153 1.40 -14.67 2.50
CA MET A 153 1.44 -15.78 3.45
C MET A 153 2.17 -16.99 2.85
N ILE A 154 2.84 -17.78 3.69
CA ILE A 154 3.48 -19.03 3.26
C ILE A 154 2.45 -20.01 2.69
N GLY A 155 1.25 -20.01 3.24
CA GLY A 155 0.12 -20.79 2.77
C GLY A 155 -1.15 -20.39 3.47
N LYS A 156 -2.30 -20.85 2.97
CA LYS A 156 -3.63 -20.48 3.47
C LYS A 156 -3.80 -20.67 4.98
N GLU A 157 -3.21 -21.73 5.53
CA GLU A 157 -3.30 -22.08 6.96
C GLU A 157 -2.00 -21.74 7.71
N THR A 158 -1.05 -21.04 7.07
CA THR A 158 0.25 -20.72 7.65
C THR A 158 0.53 -19.23 7.53
N PRO A 159 0.06 -18.44 8.50
CA PRO A 159 0.40 -17.02 8.55
C PRO A 159 1.89 -16.83 8.80
N SER A 160 2.44 -15.71 8.34
CA SER A 160 3.85 -15.38 8.49
C SER A 160 4.05 -13.89 8.77
N ILE A 161 5.14 -13.59 9.49
CA ILE A 161 5.63 -12.22 9.64
C ILE A 161 7.02 -12.19 9.00
N THR A 162 7.16 -11.42 7.92
CA THR A 162 8.44 -11.21 7.26
C THR A 162 9.28 -10.23 8.09
N THR A 163 10.42 -10.69 8.60
CA THR A 163 11.30 -9.89 9.47
C THR A 163 12.56 -9.39 8.78
N GLY A 164 12.74 -9.71 7.51
CA GLY A 164 13.88 -9.28 6.71
C GLY A 164 13.71 -9.62 5.24
N LEU A 165 14.39 -8.87 4.40
CA LEU A 165 14.38 -9.06 2.95
C LEU A 165 15.79 -9.41 2.46
N ARG A 166 15.86 -10.15 1.37
CA ARG A 166 17.11 -10.40 0.63
C ARG A 166 17.34 -9.28 -0.38
N GLY A 167 18.60 -9.06 -0.76
CA GLY A 167 18.94 -8.19 -1.87
C GLY A 167 18.42 -8.73 -3.20
N LEU A 168 18.19 -7.83 -4.15
CA LEU A 168 17.79 -8.14 -5.52
C LEU A 168 18.79 -7.51 -6.49
N ALA A 169 19.19 -8.28 -7.52
CA ALA A 169 19.89 -7.77 -8.69
C ALA A 169 19.18 -8.30 -9.94
N TYR A 170 18.66 -7.40 -10.74
CA TYR A 170 17.99 -7.73 -11.99
C TYR A 170 18.94 -7.51 -13.18
N TRP A 171 19.07 -8.51 -14.05
CA TRP A 171 19.95 -8.48 -15.19
C TRP A 171 19.18 -8.83 -16.46
N GLN A 172 19.37 -8.05 -17.51
CA GLN A 172 18.91 -8.36 -18.85
C GLN A 172 20.11 -8.45 -19.78
N ILE A 173 20.21 -9.53 -20.54
CA ILE A 173 21.25 -9.73 -21.54
C ILE A 173 20.55 -9.86 -22.89
N GLU A 174 20.87 -8.97 -23.81
CA GLU A 174 20.41 -9.01 -25.18
C GLU A 174 21.59 -9.37 -26.10
N VAL A 175 21.43 -10.42 -26.88
CA VAL A 175 22.45 -10.86 -27.85
C VAL A 175 21.90 -10.73 -29.26
N THR A 176 22.50 -9.86 -30.05
CA THR A 176 22.15 -9.67 -31.45
C THR A 176 23.26 -10.26 -32.32
N GLY A 177 22.91 -11.25 -33.10
CA GLY A 177 23.82 -11.87 -34.10
C GLY A 177 23.57 -11.37 -35.51
N PRO A 178 24.43 -11.75 -36.48
CA PRO A 178 24.19 -11.46 -37.90
C PRO A 178 22.95 -12.17 -38.40
N ASN A 179 22.15 -11.50 -39.22
CA ASN A 179 20.91 -12.04 -39.77
C ASN A 179 21.12 -12.87 -41.04
N ARG A 180 22.17 -13.69 -41.07
CA ARG A 180 22.51 -14.63 -42.15
C ARG A 180 23.44 -15.73 -41.64
N ASP A 181 23.31 -16.86 -42.27
CA ASP A 181 24.19 -18.05 -42.09
C ASP A 181 25.62 -17.79 -42.62
#